data_de23757901a964c2c0886d9326736c04
#
_entry.id   de23757901a964c2c0886d9326736c04
#
_cell.length_a   1.000
_cell.length_b   1.000
_cell.length_c   1.000
_cell.angle_alpha   90.00
_cell.angle_beta   90.00
_cell.angle_gamma   90.00
#
_symmetry.space_group_name_H-M   'P 1'
#
loop_
_entity.id
_entity.type
_entity.pdbx_description
1 polymer ?
#
loop_
_entity_poly.entity_id
_entity_poly.type
_entity_poly.pdbx_seq_one_letter_code
_entity_poly.pdbx_strand_id
1 'polypeptide(L)'
;MRSNLKLVVNNPQKQIEERQFFEKDELKIILDLYAKMVSEGSWKDYGLNISSKQVSFSVFRNAAENALYKICKNFKPKNKNLKYLITDTNGKILKNSFDLELLFKKTNWKKLKK
;
A
#
# COMPACT_ATOMS: atom_id res chain seq x y z
N MET A 1 -10.58 -14.14 17.63
CA MET A 1 -9.86 -14.12 17.57
C MET A 1 -9.47 -13.82 17.52
N ARG A 2 -9.31 -13.98 17.87
CA ARG A 2 -8.49 -13.73 18.03
C ARG A 2 -7.82 -13.98 17.88
N SER A 3 -7.68 -14.34 18.04
CA SER A 3 -6.78 -14.52 18.12
C SER A 3 -5.95 -14.52 18.12
N ASN A 4 -5.82 -14.95 18.24
CA ASN A 4 -4.80 -14.94 18.48
C ASN A 4 -3.80 -14.17 18.26
N LEU A 5 -3.94 -13.55 18.05
CA LEU A 5 -3.04 -12.75 17.80
C LEU A 5 -2.52 -12.14 18.84
N LYS A 6 -3.07 -12.07 19.72
CA LYS A 6 -2.65 -11.44 20.72
C LYS A 6 -1.65 -12.00 21.40
N LEU A 7 -1.50 -13.05 21.30
CA LEU A 7 -0.66 -13.64 22.03
C LEU A 7 0.62 -13.18 21.96
N VAL A 8 0.96 -12.62 21.18
CA VAL A 8 2.16 -12.28 21.10
C VAL A 8 2.62 -11.12 21.62
N VAL A 9 1.87 -10.50 22.26
CA VAL A 9 2.12 -9.32 22.69
C VAL A 9 3.04 -9.01 23.71
N ASN A 10 3.63 -9.84 24.33
CA ASN A 10 4.57 -9.55 25.37
C ASN A 10 5.89 -9.06 24.87
N ASN A 11 6.12 -9.03 23.61
CA ASN A 11 7.40 -8.60 23.04
C ASN A 11 7.26 -7.17 22.54
N PRO A 12 7.93 -6.20 23.17
CA PRO A 12 7.78 -4.82 22.77
C PRO A 12 8.22 -4.56 21.35
N GLN A 13 9.23 -5.28 20.90
CA GLN A 13 9.69 -5.12 19.56
C GLN A 13 8.63 -5.57 18.56
N LYS A 14 7.93 -6.61 18.88
CA LYS A 14 6.88 -7.08 18.04
C LYS A 14 5.74 -6.10 17.98
N GLN A 15 5.44 -5.44 19.07
CA GLN A 15 4.43 -4.41 19.07
C GLN A 15 4.80 -3.25 18.17
N ILE A 16 6.09 -2.89 18.17
CA ILE A 16 6.54 -1.83 17.31
C ILE A 16 6.38 -2.25 15.85
N GLU A 17 6.69 -3.49 15.55
CA GLU A 17 6.54 -3.99 14.20
C GLU A 17 5.11 -3.98 13.75
N GLU A 18 4.20 -4.28 14.64
CA GLU A 18 2.78 -4.27 14.30
C GLU A 18 2.30 -2.88 13.94
N ARG A 19 2.95 -1.84 14.48
CA ARG A 19 2.58 -0.50 14.11
C ARG A 19 3.13 -0.12 12.75
N GLN A 20 4.05 -0.92 12.22
CA GLN A 20 4.67 -0.62 10.94
C GLN A 20 3.88 -1.30 9.83
N PHE A 21 2.68 -0.85 9.68
CA PHE A 21 1.77 -1.40 8.68
C PHE A 21 0.82 -0.27 8.28
N PHE A 22 -0.10 -0.54 7.40
CA PHE A 22 -1.15 0.41 7.10
C PHE A 22 -2.09 0.51 8.30
N GLU A 23 -2.53 1.71 8.59
CA GLU A 23 -3.56 1.89 9.59
C GLU A 23 -4.87 1.36 9.03
N LYS A 24 -5.81 1.10 9.90
CA LYS A 24 -7.10 0.55 9.51
C LYS A 24 -7.78 1.42 8.46
N ASP A 25 -7.76 2.73 8.67
CA ASP A 25 -8.38 3.65 7.72
C ASP A 25 -7.67 3.67 6.40
N GLU A 26 -6.35 3.57 6.43
CA GLU A 26 -5.55 3.53 5.22
C GLU A 26 -5.86 2.28 4.41
N LEU A 27 -5.93 1.16 5.09
CA LEU A 27 -6.21 -0.10 4.42
C LEU A 27 -7.60 -0.08 3.80
N LYS A 28 -8.56 0.53 4.49
CA LYS A 28 -9.91 0.64 3.94
C LYS A 28 -9.91 1.46 2.65
N ILE A 29 -9.17 2.57 2.63
CA ILE A 29 -9.07 3.42 1.44
C ILE A 29 -8.46 2.62 0.28
N ILE A 30 -7.40 1.86 0.57
CA ILE A 30 -6.72 1.07 -0.44
C ILE A 30 -7.64 -0.03 -0.98
N LEU A 31 -8.33 -0.73 -0.08
CA LEU A 31 -9.18 -1.84 -0.49
C LEU A 31 -10.42 -1.36 -1.24
N ASP A 32 -10.93 -0.18 -0.91
CA ASP A 32 -12.04 0.41 -1.67
C ASP A 32 -11.60 0.70 -3.11
N LEU A 33 -10.40 1.24 -3.28
CA LEU A 33 -9.87 1.49 -4.61
C LEU A 33 -9.64 0.16 -5.34
N TYR A 34 -9.09 -0.81 -4.64
CA TYR A 34 -8.81 -2.12 -5.24
C TYR A 34 -10.11 -2.75 -5.76
N ALA A 35 -11.15 -2.72 -4.96
CA ALA A 35 -12.44 -3.31 -5.35
C ALA A 35 -13.00 -2.61 -6.60
N LYS A 36 -12.87 -1.29 -6.66
CA LYS A 36 -13.33 -0.55 -7.80
C LYS A 36 -12.57 -0.94 -9.06
N MET A 37 -11.24 -1.02 -8.95
CA MET A 37 -10.41 -1.33 -10.11
C MET A 37 -10.58 -2.78 -10.56
N VAL A 38 -10.85 -3.68 -9.63
CA VAL A 38 -11.15 -5.07 -9.98
C VAL A 38 -12.48 -5.13 -10.73
N SER A 39 -13.48 -4.40 -10.25
CA SER A 39 -14.79 -4.41 -10.90
C SER A 39 -14.72 -3.85 -12.31
N GLU A 40 -13.77 -2.98 -12.58
CA GLU A 40 -13.58 -2.43 -13.91
C GLU A 40 -12.66 -3.29 -14.77
N GLY A 41 -12.16 -4.39 -14.24
CA GLY A 41 -11.29 -5.28 -14.99
C GLY A 41 -9.85 -4.82 -15.10
N SER A 42 -9.47 -3.76 -14.40
CA SER A 42 -8.12 -3.21 -14.50
C SER A 42 -7.10 -3.97 -13.67
N TRP A 43 -7.52 -4.44 -12.50
CA TRP A 43 -6.63 -5.16 -11.58
C TRP A 43 -7.24 -6.52 -11.28
N LYS A 44 -6.39 -7.53 -11.07
CA LYS A 44 -6.88 -8.86 -10.79
C LYS A 44 -6.28 -9.50 -9.56
N ASP A 45 -5.19 -8.95 -9.06
CA ASP A 45 -4.53 -9.55 -7.90
C ASP A 45 -3.76 -8.50 -7.15
N TYR A 46 -3.41 -8.81 -5.90
CA TYR A 46 -2.59 -7.90 -5.11
C TYR A 46 -1.64 -8.69 -4.22
N GLY A 47 -0.65 -8.02 -3.69
CA GLY A 47 0.28 -8.60 -2.74
C GLY A 47 0.68 -7.55 -1.73
N LEU A 48 1.10 -7.99 -0.57
CA LEU A 48 1.60 -7.09 0.46
C LEU A 48 3.05 -7.39 0.72
N ASN A 49 3.84 -6.36 0.94
CA ASN A 49 5.24 -6.52 1.26
C ASN A 49 5.57 -5.58 2.40
N ILE A 50 6.12 -6.09 3.47
CA ILE A 50 6.44 -5.32 4.65
C ILE A 50 7.92 -5.39 4.91
N SER A 51 8.54 -4.23 5.13
CA SER A 51 9.94 -4.19 5.51
C SER A 51 10.06 -3.28 6.72
N SER A 52 11.26 -3.09 7.23
CA SER A 52 11.46 -2.19 8.36
C SER A 52 11.23 -0.75 7.99
N LYS A 53 11.26 -0.42 6.70
CA LYS A 53 11.14 0.97 6.25
C LYS A 53 9.79 1.32 5.67
N GLN A 54 9.11 0.35 5.10
CA GLN A 54 7.83 0.65 4.46
C GLN A 54 6.96 -0.58 4.31
N VAL A 55 5.68 -0.34 4.08
CA VAL A 55 4.76 -1.39 3.69
C VAL A 55 4.25 -0.99 2.31
N SER A 56 4.02 -1.95 1.44
CA SER A 56 3.49 -1.68 0.11
C SER A 56 2.38 -2.66 -0.26
N PHE A 57 1.45 -2.15 -1.03
CA PHE A 57 0.33 -2.90 -1.58
C PHE A 57 0.57 -2.91 -3.08
N SER A 58 0.91 -4.07 -3.61
CA SER A 58 1.20 -4.21 -5.03
C SER A 58 -0.03 -4.67 -5.77
N VAL A 59 -0.29 -4.13 -6.94
CA VAL A 59 -1.45 -4.53 -7.74
C VAL A 59 -0.98 -5.11 -9.06
N PHE A 60 -1.68 -6.12 -9.54
CA PHE A 60 -1.31 -6.87 -10.72
C PHE A 60 -2.47 -6.96 -11.68
N ARG A 61 -2.18 -6.93 -12.97
CA ARG A 61 -3.18 -7.16 -13.98
C ARG A 61 -3.41 -8.66 -14.13
N ASN A 62 -2.36 -9.45 -13.87
CA ASN A 62 -2.42 -10.88 -13.94
C ASN A 62 -1.39 -11.44 -13.01
N ALA A 63 -1.69 -12.55 -12.38
CA ALA A 63 -0.83 -13.12 -11.36
C ALA A 63 0.56 -13.50 -11.85
N ALA A 64 0.69 -13.74 -13.12
CA ALA A 64 1.98 -14.15 -13.67
C ALA A 64 2.87 -12.98 -14.07
N GLU A 65 2.38 -11.77 -13.94
CA GLU A 65 3.14 -10.59 -14.37
C GLU A 65 3.79 -9.90 -13.18
N ASN A 66 4.65 -8.96 -13.47
CA ASN A 66 5.18 -8.06 -12.44
C ASN A 66 4.09 -7.10 -12.01
N ALA A 67 4.22 -6.54 -10.84
CA ALA A 67 3.25 -5.60 -10.33
C ALA A 67 3.13 -4.40 -11.28
N LEU A 68 1.91 -3.94 -11.51
CA LEU A 68 1.69 -2.74 -12.29
C LEU A 68 2.14 -1.51 -11.50
N TYR A 69 1.70 -1.44 -10.26
CA TYR A 69 1.99 -0.32 -9.37
C TYR A 69 2.11 -0.81 -7.96
N LYS A 70 2.76 -0.03 -7.12
CA LYS A 70 2.83 -0.29 -5.69
C LYS A 70 2.37 0.96 -4.97
N ILE A 71 1.49 0.80 -4.00
CA ILE A 71 1.06 1.87 -3.12
C ILE A 71 1.86 1.69 -1.85
N CYS A 72 2.74 2.62 -1.52
CA CYS A 72 3.71 2.47 -0.45
C CYS A 72 3.48 3.47 0.66
N LYS A 73 3.72 3.04 1.88
CA LYS A 73 3.71 3.91 3.03
C LYS A 73 5.08 3.83 3.67
N ASN A 74 5.78 4.94 3.74
CA ASN A 74 7.08 5.03 4.39
C ASN A 74 6.86 5.34 5.86
N PHE A 75 7.49 4.56 6.75
CA PHE A 75 7.29 4.74 8.18
C PHE A 75 8.06 5.94 8.73
N LYS A 76 9.22 6.24 8.13
CA LYS A 76 10.01 7.39 8.55
C LYS A 76 10.46 8.16 7.32
N PRO A 77 9.54 8.89 6.70
CA PRO A 77 9.88 9.60 5.46
C PRO A 77 10.83 10.76 5.74
N LYS A 78 11.75 11.01 4.83
CA LYS A 78 12.67 12.13 4.95
C LYS A 78 11.94 13.45 4.92
N ASN A 79 10.85 13.52 4.20
CA ASN A 79 10.01 14.67 4.28
C ASN A 79 8.56 14.17 4.20
N LYS A 80 7.65 14.92 4.79
CA LYS A 80 6.29 14.42 4.95
C LYS A 80 5.57 14.15 3.64
N ASN A 81 5.98 14.81 2.57
CA ASN A 81 5.35 14.58 1.28
C ASN A 81 5.75 13.23 0.68
N LEU A 82 6.72 12.54 1.27
CA LEU A 82 7.12 11.22 0.83
C LEU A 82 6.53 10.11 1.71
N LYS A 83 5.54 10.45 2.53
CA LYS A 83 4.94 9.44 3.39
C LYS A 83 4.21 8.37 2.57
N TYR A 84 3.45 8.79 1.56
CA TYR A 84 2.73 7.85 0.70
C TYR A 84 3.19 8.04 -0.73
N LEU A 85 3.44 6.93 -1.40
CA LEU A 85 3.97 6.94 -2.76
C LEU A 85 3.20 5.97 -3.62
N ILE A 86 3.11 6.27 -4.91
CA ILE A 86 2.72 5.29 -5.90
C ILE A 86 3.94 5.12 -6.77
N THR A 87 4.43 3.89 -6.89
CA THR A 87 5.61 3.60 -7.71
C THR A 87 5.25 2.63 -8.82
N ASP A 88 6.10 2.57 -9.83
CA ASP A 88 5.94 1.60 -10.90
C ASP A 88 6.70 0.32 -10.53
N THR A 89 6.76 -0.62 -11.44
CA THR A 89 7.43 -1.91 -11.26
C THR A 89 8.88 -1.76 -10.84
N ASN A 90 9.54 -0.73 -11.32
CA ASN A 90 10.97 -0.54 -11.06
C ASN A 90 11.24 0.35 -9.84
N GLY A 91 10.21 0.72 -9.13
CA GLY A 91 10.38 1.56 -7.95
C GLY A 91 10.42 3.05 -8.24
N LYS A 92 10.17 3.45 -9.49
CA LYS A 92 10.13 4.87 -9.81
C LYS A 92 8.88 5.49 -9.21
N ILE A 93 9.04 6.62 -8.54
CA ILE A 93 7.91 7.29 -7.90
C ILE A 93 7.11 8.02 -8.97
N LEU A 94 5.83 7.64 -9.09
CA LEU A 94 4.94 8.26 -10.05
C LEU A 94 4.15 9.40 -9.41
N LYS A 95 3.76 9.24 -8.15
CA LYS A 95 3.03 10.26 -7.40
C LYS A 95 3.39 10.11 -5.93
N ASN A 96 3.26 11.18 -5.20
CA ASN A 96 3.51 11.15 -3.75
C ASN A 96 2.63 12.16 -3.04
N SER A 97 2.40 11.96 -1.75
CA SER A 97 1.61 12.88 -0.94
C SER A 97 1.82 12.59 0.54
N PHE A 98 1.50 13.55 1.36
CA PHE A 98 1.50 13.37 2.81
C PHE A 98 0.19 12.74 3.28
N ASP A 99 -0.81 12.64 2.41
CA ASP A 99 -2.13 12.12 2.75
C ASP A 99 -2.58 11.13 1.69
N LEU A 100 -2.99 9.94 2.12
CA LEU A 100 -3.32 8.86 1.20
C LEU A 100 -4.55 9.17 0.35
N GLU A 101 -5.57 9.73 0.96
CA GLU A 101 -6.78 10.07 0.25
C GLU A 101 -6.50 11.09 -0.83
N LEU A 102 -5.69 12.09 -0.50
CA LEU A 102 -5.30 13.11 -1.45
C LEU A 102 -4.47 12.51 -2.57
N LEU A 103 -3.58 11.58 -2.22
CA LEU A 103 -2.77 10.90 -3.23
C LEU A 103 -3.67 10.22 -4.26
N PHE A 104 -4.69 9.53 -3.80
CA PHE A 104 -5.59 8.81 -4.71
C PHE A 104 -6.44 9.77 -5.53
N LYS A 105 -6.86 10.87 -4.94
CA LYS A 105 -7.67 11.84 -5.68
C LYS A 105 -6.91 12.49 -6.82
N LYS A 106 -5.63 12.75 -6.62
CA LYS A 106 -4.87 13.41 -7.68
C LYS A 106 -4.26 12.44 -8.67
N THR A 107 -4.47 11.15 -8.50
CA THR A 107 -3.91 10.16 -9.40
C THR A 107 -4.93 9.79 -10.47
N ASN A 108 -4.51 9.89 -11.71
CA ASN A 108 -5.35 9.45 -12.81
C ASN A 108 -4.99 8.01 -13.13
N TRP A 109 -5.73 7.09 -12.55
CA TRP A 109 -5.43 5.67 -12.68
C TRP A 109 -5.50 5.17 -14.10
N LYS A 110 -6.35 5.75 -14.92
CA LYS A 110 -6.44 5.37 -16.31
C LYS A 110 -5.21 5.77 -17.08
N LYS A 111 -4.65 6.93 -16.76
CA LYS A 111 -3.47 7.39 -17.43
C LYS A 111 -2.23 6.63 -17.02
N LEU A 112 -2.19 6.18 -15.79
CA LEU A 112 -1.06 5.42 -15.33
C LEU A 112 -1.05 4.03 -15.93
N LYS A 113 -2.22 3.52 -16.32
CA LYS A 113 -2.31 2.21 -16.82
C LYS A 113 -1.58 2.10 -18.13
N LYS A 114 -0.75 1.20 -18.25
CA LYS A 114 -0.04 1.07 -19.49
C LYS A 114 -0.12 -0.30 -20.03
#